data_c370c44fbb77754dc0ebc6f52608f5b9
#
_entry.id   c370c44fbb77754dc0ebc6f52608f5b9
#
_cell.length_a   1.000
_cell.length_b   1.000
_cell.length_c   1.000
_cell.angle_alpha   90.00
_cell.angle_beta   90.00
_cell.angle_gamma   90.00
#
_symmetry.space_group_name_H-M   'P 1'
#
loop_
_entity.id
_entity.type
_entity.pdbx_description
1 polymer ?
#
loop_
_entity_poly.entity_id
_entity_poly.type
_entity_poly.pdbx_seq_one_letter_code
_entity_poly.pdbx_strand_id
1 'polypeptide(L)'
;LSLLGQPRNDSRPLDAIFKSEGIDRNSQIGCIGWKYFTDKEFVDYHLRIEIPAYITDTLRAICGHTNVVNASDIFMSPSYGLRVKCSPYEIAVFEFANVMASEGMKNLLKNFRTGVTDFDLIKEYQYTGYPMNCHIGIKSSGNQHIGLSSPVGAEIRRGDPCSTNIGYWGSNICRAGWVAESEDDLPEKAKGYIDNYVAAYFRACAKWFENMKIGTKGKIFCELIDKYLPFDKFAVFLNPGHLIHMDEWLSSPIYAGSEEKIQSGMYMQVDIIVRSPNYFSTRMEDGIVIADNALRSQLRELYPNVYKRCIMRREFMIQQLGFTLPEEVLPLSNTTGIIAPFFLDYKKIMSFKP
;
A
#
# COMPACT_ATOMS: atom_id res chain seq x y z
N LEU A 1 -8.10 -30.56 -10.61
CA LEU A 1 -7.07 -29.95 -11.46
C LEU A 1 -5.98 -30.96 -11.78
N SER A 2 -5.76 -31.22 -13.04
CA SER A 2 -4.78 -32.17 -13.52
C SER A 2 -3.59 -31.44 -14.12
N LEU A 3 -2.47 -31.50 -13.40
CA LEU A 3 -1.21 -31.36 -14.10
C LEU A 3 -0.90 -32.69 -14.76
N LEU A 4 -0.64 -32.69 -16.06
CA LEU A 4 -0.40 -33.89 -16.84
C LEU A 4 0.69 -34.75 -16.16
N GLY A 5 0.34 -36.04 -15.90
CA GLY A 5 1.27 -36.99 -15.27
C GLY A 5 1.45 -36.85 -13.76
N GLN A 6 0.82 -35.88 -13.09
CA GLN A 6 0.87 -35.82 -11.63
C GLN A 6 -0.21 -36.66 -10.96
N PRO A 7 0.10 -37.42 -9.89
CA PRO A 7 -0.90 -38.13 -9.10
C PRO A 7 -1.89 -37.18 -8.44
N ARG A 8 -3.12 -37.60 -8.23
CA ARG A 8 -4.17 -36.89 -7.54
C ARG A 8 -4.86 -37.82 -6.55
N ASN A 9 -5.31 -37.24 -5.43
CA ASN A 9 -6.14 -37.97 -4.48
C ASN A 9 -7.55 -38.20 -4.99
N ASP A 10 -8.07 -37.29 -5.84
CA ASP A 10 -9.38 -37.36 -6.46
C ASP A 10 -9.24 -37.14 -7.99
N SER A 11 -9.61 -38.11 -8.76
CA SER A 11 -9.57 -38.09 -10.23
C SER A 11 -10.94 -37.88 -10.89
N ARG A 12 -12.00 -37.69 -10.08
CA ARG A 12 -13.33 -37.39 -10.61
C ARG A 12 -13.36 -36.10 -11.40
N PRO A 13 -14.28 -35.96 -12.38
CA PRO A 13 -14.55 -34.68 -13.03
C PRO A 13 -14.96 -33.63 -12.03
N LEU A 14 -14.65 -32.34 -12.28
CA LEU A 14 -14.89 -31.23 -11.36
C LEU A 14 -16.40 -31.08 -11.01
N ASP A 15 -17.29 -31.29 -11.99
CA ASP A 15 -18.73 -31.26 -11.76
C ASP A 15 -19.21 -32.36 -10.79
N ALA A 16 -18.60 -33.54 -10.87
CA ALA A 16 -18.91 -34.64 -9.96
C ALA A 16 -18.41 -34.32 -8.53
N ILE A 17 -17.28 -33.66 -8.41
CA ILE A 17 -16.77 -33.17 -7.09
C ILE A 17 -17.75 -32.15 -6.52
N PHE A 18 -18.13 -31.12 -7.28
CA PHE A 18 -19.07 -30.09 -6.79
C PHE A 18 -20.42 -30.68 -6.38
N LYS A 19 -20.96 -31.62 -7.18
CA LYS A 19 -22.22 -32.32 -6.85
C LYS A 19 -22.10 -33.13 -5.57
N SER A 20 -20.95 -33.77 -5.33
CA SER A 20 -20.73 -34.56 -4.09
C SER A 20 -20.60 -33.68 -2.84
N GLU A 21 -20.24 -32.39 -3.01
CA GLU A 21 -20.24 -31.39 -1.94
C GLU A 21 -21.62 -30.71 -1.74
N GLY A 22 -22.68 -31.21 -2.40
CA GLY A 22 -24.04 -30.73 -2.23
C GLY A 22 -24.43 -29.58 -3.15
N ILE A 23 -23.61 -29.25 -4.15
CA ILE A 23 -23.93 -28.20 -5.12
C ILE A 23 -24.89 -28.79 -6.18
N ASP A 24 -26.05 -28.19 -6.32
CA ASP A 24 -27.11 -28.59 -7.25
C ASP A 24 -27.72 -27.40 -8.01
N ARG A 25 -28.73 -27.65 -8.81
CA ARG A 25 -29.43 -26.63 -9.61
C ARG A 25 -30.12 -25.53 -8.80
N ASN A 26 -30.36 -25.73 -7.49
CA ASN A 26 -31.00 -24.77 -6.60
C ASN A 26 -29.98 -23.98 -5.78
N SER A 27 -28.71 -24.34 -5.85
CA SER A 27 -27.62 -23.70 -5.12
C SER A 27 -27.37 -22.29 -5.63
N GLN A 28 -27.18 -21.35 -4.71
CA GLN A 28 -26.67 -20.00 -4.98
C GLN A 28 -25.22 -19.95 -4.54
N ILE A 29 -24.32 -19.62 -5.46
CA ILE A 29 -22.86 -19.68 -5.27
C ILE A 29 -22.26 -18.26 -5.34
N GLY A 30 -21.65 -17.82 -4.25
CA GLY A 30 -20.81 -16.64 -4.24
C GLY A 30 -19.36 -17.03 -4.54
N CYS A 31 -18.81 -16.52 -5.64
CA CYS A 31 -17.41 -16.71 -5.99
C CYS A 31 -16.59 -15.52 -5.47
N ILE A 32 -15.48 -15.83 -4.81
CA ILE A 32 -14.56 -14.82 -4.29
C ILE A 32 -13.28 -14.89 -5.09
N GLY A 33 -13.02 -13.83 -5.87
CA GLY A 33 -11.79 -13.62 -6.60
C GLY A 33 -10.92 -12.55 -5.92
N TRP A 34 -10.11 -11.88 -6.71
CA TRP A 34 -9.25 -10.81 -6.21
C TRP A 34 -10.02 -9.49 -6.01
N LYS A 35 -10.88 -9.12 -6.96
CA LYS A 35 -11.64 -7.85 -6.94
C LYS A 35 -13.14 -8.10 -7.17
N TYR A 36 -13.96 -7.14 -6.78
CA TYR A 36 -15.33 -7.04 -7.22
C TYR A 36 -15.47 -5.85 -8.18
N PHE A 37 -16.56 -5.87 -8.95
CA PHE A 37 -16.88 -4.81 -9.90
C PHE A 37 -18.10 -4.02 -9.40
N THR A 38 -18.28 -2.83 -9.96
CA THR A 38 -19.40 -1.96 -9.71
C THR A 38 -20.17 -1.66 -11.00
N ASP A 39 -21.26 -0.94 -10.90
CA ASP A 39 -22.04 -0.47 -12.05
C ASP A 39 -21.25 0.50 -12.97
N LYS A 40 -20.10 1.00 -12.49
CA LYS A 40 -19.19 1.82 -13.29
C LYS A 40 -18.40 1.01 -14.33
N GLU A 41 -18.14 -0.25 -14.04
CA GLU A 41 -17.42 -1.13 -14.96
C GLU A 41 -18.38 -1.96 -15.83
N PHE A 42 -19.47 -2.49 -15.24
CA PHE A 42 -20.43 -3.37 -15.95
C PHE A 42 -21.84 -3.20 -15.43
N VAL A 43 -22.83 -3.21 -16.33
CA VAL A 43 -24.27 -3.17 -15.96
C VAL A 43 -24.65 -4.40 -15.12
N ASP A 44 -24.08 -5.56 -15.45
CA ASP A 44 -24.28 -6.85 -14.77
C ASP A 44 -23.09 -7.23 -13.88
N TYR A 45 -22.48 -6.24 -13.20
CA TYR A 45 -21.25 -6.38 -12.44
C TYR A 45 -21.26 -7.54 -11.43
N HIS A 46 -22.40 -7.84 -10.84
CA HIS A 46 -22.55 -8.94 -9.88
C HIS A 46 -22.38 -10.33 -10.52
N LEU A 47 -22.51 -10.45 -11.87
CA LEU A 47 -22.27 -11.67 -12.62
C LEU A 47 -20.84 -11.74 -13.17
N ARG A 48 -20.02 -10.71 -13.01
CA ARG A 48 -18.61 -10.67 -13.44
C ARG A 48 -17.72 -11.23 -12.37
N ILE A 49 -17.10 -12.38 -12.63
CA ILE A 49 -16.38 -13.19 -11.64
C ILE A 49 -14.92 -13.29 -12.04
N GLU A 50 -14.03 -13.01 -11.11
CA GLU A 50 -12.58 -13.00 -11.32
C GLU A 50 -11.94 -14.27 -10.72
N ILE A 51 -12.35 -15.43 -11.24
CA ILE A 51 -11.74 -16.73 -10.95
C ILE A 51 -11.54 -17.49 -12.29
N PRO A 52 -10.77 -18.58 -12.31
CA PRO A 52 -10.59 -19.35 -13.53
C PRO A 52 -11.90 -19.77 -14.19
N ALA A 53 -12.03 -19.51 -15.50
CA ALA A 53 -13.27 -19.71 -16.26
C ALA A 53 -13.82 -21.13 -16.14
N TYR A 54 -12.96 -22.16 -16.15
CA TYR A 54 -13.43 -23.56 -16.05
C TYR A 54 -14.16 -23.84 -14.74
N ILE A 55 -13.84 -23.14 -13.63
CA ILE A 55 -14.56 -23.25 -12.36
C ILE A 55 -15.92 -22.58 -12.50
N THR A 56 -15.95 -21.34 -12.96
CA THR A 56 -17.18 -20.55 -13.15
C THR A 56 -18.14 -21.26 -14.12
N ASP A 57 -17.62 -21.74 -15.27
CA ASP A 57 -18.43 -22.39 -16.28
C ASP A 57 -19.02 -23.72 -15.77
N THR A 58 -18.24 -24.49 -14.99
CA THR A 58 -18.73 -25.72 -14.37
C THR A 58 -19.84 -25.42 -13.35
N LEU A 59 -19.66 -24.42 -12.50
CA LEU A 59 -20.68 -24.00 -11.51
C LEU A 59 -21.94 -23.50 -12.22
N ARG A 60 -21.82 -22.68 -13.24
CA ARG A 60 -22.95 -22.18 -14.03
C ARG A 60 -23.68 -23.27 -14.77
N ALA A 61 -22.99 -24.31 -15.26
CA ALA A 61 -23.60 -25.46 -15.86
C ALA A 61 -24.44 -26.29 -14.87
N ILE A 62 -24.08 -26.29 -13.57
CA ILE A 62 -24.82 -26.97 -12.50
C ILE A 62 -25.98 -26.09 -11.98
N CYS A 63 -25.71 -24.87 -11.60
CA CYS A 63 -26.61 -24.01 -10.85
C CYS A 63 -27.45 -23.04 -11.72
N GLY A 64 -27.03 -22.82 -12.97
CA GLY A 64 -27.56 -21.74 -13.82
C GLY A 64 -26.75 -20.45 -13.71
N HIS A 65 -26.76 -19.67 -14.78
CA HIS A 65 -25.90 -18.49 -14.95
C HIS A 65 -26.07 -17.43 -13.86
N THR A 66 -27.31 -17.12 -13.48
CA THR A 66 -27.65 -16.06 -12.52
C THR A 66 -27.46 -16.47 -11.06
N ASN A 67 -27.29 -17.76 -10.79
CA ASN A 67 -27.10 -18.28 -9.45
C ASN A 67 -25.61 -18.33 -9.04
N VAL A 68 -24.68 -17.95 -9.95
CA VAL A 68 -23.25 -17.90 -9.68
C VAL A 68 -22.79 -16.45 -9.80
N VAL A 69 -22.53 -15.82 -8.66
CA VAL A 69 -22.30 -14.36 -8.52
C VAL A 69 -20.90 -14.04 -7.98
N ASN A 70 -20.44 -12.83 -8.23
CA ASN A 70 -19.26 -12.28 -7.54
C ASN A 70 -19.65 -11.89 -6.12
N ALA A 71 -18.91 -12.41 -5.14
CA ALA A 71 -19.10 -12.13 -3.71
C ALA A 71 -17.81 -11.57 -3.06
N SER A 72 -16.88 -11.06 -3.86
CA SER A 72 -15.60 -10.52 -3.35
C SER A 72 -15.80 -9.29 -2.46
N ASP A 73 -16.90 -8.57 -2.62
CA ASP A 73 -17.26 -7.43 -1.78
C ASP A 73 -17.46 -7.79 -0.30
N ILE A 74 -17.88 -9.04 0.00
CA ILE A 74 -17.99 -9.56 1.38
C ILE A 74 -16.67 -9.40 2.15
N PHE A 75 -15.53 -9.48 1.44
CA PHE A 75 -14.21 -9.32 2.06
C PHE A 75 -13.62 -7.93 1.84
N MET A 76 -13.93 -7.27 0.72
CA MET A 76 -13.14 -6.14 0.23
C MET A 76 -13.89 -4.80 0.20
N SER A 77 -15.22 -4.78 0.36
CA SER A 77 -15.98 -3.52 0.39
C SER A 77 -15.41 -2.57 1.45
N PRO A 78 -15.08 -1.30 1.11
CA PRO A 78 -14.53 -0.36 2.08
C PRO A 78 -15.52 -0.02 3.21
N SER A 79 -16.83 -0.28 3.03
CA SER A 79 -17.86 -0.02 4.02
C SER A 79 -18.06 -1.16 5.01
N TYR A 80 -18.10 -2.41 4.53
CA TYR A 80 -18.54 -3.56 5.33
C TYR A 80 -17.67 -4.82 5.14
N GLY A 81 -16.65 -4.78 4.30
CA GLY A 81 -15.81 -5.95 4.02
C GLY A 81 -15.16 -6.52 5.28
N LEU A 82 -15.15 -7.84 5.38
CA LEU A 82 -14.59 -8.54 6.56
C LEU A 82 -13.10 -8.26 6.80
N ARG A 83 -12.35 -7.92 5.73
CA ARG A 83 -10.92 -7.59 5.80
C ARG A 83 -10.63 -6.11 6.02
N VAL A 84 -11.66 -5.28 6.14
CA VAL A 84 -11.52 -3.82 6.27
C VAL A 84 -11.22 -3.40 7.71
N LYS A 85 -11.65 -4.21 8.68
CA LYS A 85 -11.44 -3.96 10.11
C LYS A 85 -10.56 -5.04 10.71
N CYS A 86 -9.32 -4.69 10.94
CA CYS A 86 -8.35 -5.59 11.55
C CYS A 86 -8.61 -5.78 13.04
N SER A 87 -8.54 -7.03 13.48
CA SER A 87 -8.50 -7.42 14.89
C SER A 87 -7.15 -7.02 15.54
N PRO A 88 -7.05 -6.99 16.86
CA PRO A 88 -5.77 -6.79 17.55
C PRO A 88 -4.68 -7.78 17.12
N TYR A 89 -5.05 -9.03 16.82
CA TYR A 89 -4.12 -10.04 16.34
C TYR A 89 -3.57 -9.69 14.95
N GLU A 90 -4.44 -9.33 14.00
CA GLU A 90 -4.03 -8.93 12.64
C GLU A 90 -3.15 -7.69 12.68
N ILE A 91 -3.48 -6.70 13.52
CA ILE A 91 -2.65 -5.51 13.72
C ILE A 91 -1.25 -5.88 14.21
N ALA A 92 -1.14 -6.84 15.14
CA ALA A 92 0.16 -7.29 15.64
C ALA A 92 0.97 -8.02 14.56
N VAL A 93 0.34 -8.84 13.72
CA VAL A 93 0.98 -9.51 12.58
C VAL A 93 1.43 -8.49 11.53
N PHE A 94 0.59 -7.52 11.20
CA PHE A 94 0.92 -6.48 10.22
C PHE A 94 1.99 -5.52 10.74
N GLU A 95 2.00 -5.21 12.04
CA GLU A 95 3.08 -4.44 12.63
C GLU A 95 4.42 -5.16 12.50
N PHE A 96 4.48 -6.46 12.71
CA PHE A 96 5.67 -7.26 12.49
C PHE A 96 6.15 -7.18 11.03
N ALA A 97 5.25 -7.34 10.06
CA ALA A 97 5.58 -7.20 8.63
C ALA A 97 6.10 -5.79 8.30
N ASN A 98 5.49 -4.74 8.88
CA ASN A 98 5.94 -3.36 8.70
C ASN A 98 7.31 -3.10 9.33
N VAL A 99 7.62 -3.71 10.46
CA VAL A 99 8.96 -3.64 11.07
C VAL A 99 9.99 -4.26 10.13
N MET A 100 9.75 -5.46 9.61
CA MET A 100 10.66 -6.09 8.67
C MET A 100 10.88 -5.24 7.41
N ALA A 101 9.79 -4.75 6.80
CA ALA A 101 9.87 -3.93 5.60
C ALA A 101 10.62 -2.61 5.85
N SER A 102 10.35 -1.95 6.98
CA SER A 102 11.01 -0.68 7.32
C SER A 102 12.49 -0.85 7.68
N GLU A 103 12.86 -1.94 8.35
CA GLU A 103 14.29 -2.23 8.58
C GLU A 103 15.01 -2.53 7.26
N GLY A 104 14.36 -3.28 6.34
CA GLY A 104 14.88 -3.48 5.00
C GLY A 104 15.08 -2.14 4.24
N MET A 105 14.07 -1.26 4.26
CA MET A 105 14.17 0.07 3.64
C MET A 105 15.29 0.91 4.26
N LYS A 106 15.44 0.90 5.59
CA LYS A 106 16.53 1.58 6.28
C LYS A 106 17.90 1.02 5.90
N ASN A 107 18.03 -0.30 5.79
CA ASN A 107 19.26 -0.93 5.34
C ASN A 107 19.63 -0.51 3.92
N LEU A 108 18.65 -0.51 3.00
CA LEU A 108 18.87 -0.04 1.63
C LEU A 108 19.36 1.42 1.63
N LEU A 109 18.63 2.34 2.29
CA LEU A 109 18.99 3.76 2.31
C LEU A 109 20.36 4.01 2.97
N LYS A 110 20.68 3.28 4.03
CA LYS A 110 21.98 3.36 4.73
C LYS A 110 23.15 2.91 3.87
N ASN A 111 22.93 1.93 2.99
CA ASN A 111 23.95 1.35 2.12
C ASN A 111 23.82 1.83 0.67
N PHE A 112 22.99 2.82 0.41
CA PHE A 112 22.77 3.36 -0.95
C PHE A 112 24.06 3.99 -1.46
N ARG A 113 24.47 3.60 -2.67
CA ARG A 113 25.74 4.01 -3.28
C ARG A 113 25.69 3.99 -4.80
N THR A 114 26.55 4.75 -5.43
CA THR A 114 26.73 4.79 -6.90
C THR A 114 27.75 3.77 -7.37
N GLY A 115 27.79 3.51 -8.68
CA GLY A 115 28.77 2.61 -9.31
C GLY A 115 28.49 1.12 -9.09
N VAL A 116 27.32 0.79 -8.56
CA VAL A 116 26.81 -0.58 -8.42
C VAL A 116 25.54 -0.71 -9.26
N THR A 117 25.04 -1.93 -9.43
CA THR A 117 23.78 -2.18 -10.11
C THR A 117 22.59 -2.11 -9.16
N ASP A 118 21.38 -1.93 -9.71
CA ASP A 118 20.13 -2.06 -8.97
C ASP A 118 19.98 -3.47 -8.35
N PHE A 119 20.50 -4.54 -8.98
CA PHE A 119 20.59 -5.88 -8.39
C PHE A 119 21.46 -5.91 -7.13
N ASP A 120 22.51 -5.10 -7.04
CA ASP A 120 23.35 -5.04 -5.83
C ASP A 120 22.66 -4.31 -4.70
N LEU A 121 21.94 -3.22 -5.01
CA LEU A 121 21.16 -2.48 -3.99
C LEU A 121 20.00 -3.29 -3.45
N ILE A 122 19.32 -4.08 -4.25
CA ILE A 122 18.20 -4.93 -3.79
C ILE A 122 18.64 -5.90 -2.68
N LYS A 123 19.88 -6.38 -2.70
CA LYS A 123 20.42 -7.28 -1.66
C LYS A 123 20.46 -6.60 -0.29
N GLU A 124 20.56 -5.27 -0.25
CA GLU A 124 20.59 -4.50 1.00
C GLU A 124 19.26 -4.54 1.77
N TYR A 125 18.15 -4.91 1.12
CA TYR A 125 16.88 -5.17 1.81
C TYR A 125 16.95 -6.38 2.76
N GLN A 126 17.88 -7.30 2.57
CA GLN A 126 18.08 -8.50 3.38
C GLN A 126 16.79 -9.35 3.48
N TYR A 127 16.17 -9.61 2.34
CA TYR A 127 14.94 -10.40 2.28
C TYR A 127 15.14 -11.78 2.92
N THR A 128 14.22 -12.15 3.83
CA THR A 128 14.34 -13.35 4.68
C THR A 128 13.42 -14.51 4.28
N GLY A 129 12.69 -14.39 3.15
CA GLY A 129 11.77 -15.44 2.69
C GLY A 129 10.34 -15.32 3.23
N TYR A 130 10.00 -14.28 4.01
CA TYR A 130 8.60 -14.04 4.42
C TYR A 130 7.73 -13.73 3.19
N PRO A 131 6.46 -14.19 3.11
CA PRO A 131 5.62 -13.99 1.96
C PRO A 131 5.48 -12.51 1.57
N MET A 132 5.57 -12.24 0.27
CA MET A 132 5.47 -10.89 -0.28
C MET A 132 4.13 -10.69 -0.96
N ASN A 133 3.52 -9.51 -0.78
CA ASN A 133 2.33 -9.07 -1.53
C ASN A 133 2.71 -8.31 -2.79
N CYS A 134 3.91 -7.75 -2.82
CA CYS A 134 4.49 -7.07 -3.95
C CYS A 134 5.99 -7.40 -4.03
N HIS A 135 6.52 -7.62 -5.24
CA HIS A 135 7.95 -7.87 -5.41
C HIS A 135 8.77 -6.64 -4.99
N ILE A 136 10.01 -6.89 -4.57
CA ILE A 136 10.95 -5.81 -4.28
C ILE A 136 11.26 -5.07 -5.58
N GLY A 137 11.00 -3.76 -5.59
CA GLY A 137 11.22 -2.90 -6.73
C GLY A 137 12.33 -1.89 -6.50
N ILE A 138 13.03 -1.58 -7.55
CA ILE A 138 13.92 -0.43 -7.63
C ILE A 138 13.98 0.05 -9.07
N LYS A 139 13.92 1.36 -9.26
CA LYS A 139 14.08 1.99 -10.56
C LYS A 139 14.95 3.21 -10.40
N SER A 140 16.11 3.20 -11.02
CA SER A 140 16.97 4.36 -11.20
C SER A 140 17.16 4.61 -12.69
N SER A 141 17.44 5.84 -13.07
CA SER A 141 17.67 6.32 -14.45
C SER A 141 16.49 6.35 -15.42
N GLY A 142 16.64 7.22 -16.40
CA GLY A 142 16.05 7.38 -17.77
C GLY A 142 14.57 7.19 -18.01
N ASN A 143 13.90 6.28 -17.38
CA ASN A 143 12.48 6.06 -17.61
C ASN A 143 11.64 6.52 -16.40
N GLN A 144 10.89 7.61 -16.62
CA GLN A 144 10.16 8.34 -15.55
C GLN A 144 8.91 7.63 -15.04
N HIS A 145 8.83 6.31 -15.14
CA HIS A 145 7.73 5.58 -14.54
C HIS A 145 8.00 5.36 -13.06
N ILE A 146 7.21 6.05 -12.24
CA ILE A 146 7.13 5.82 -10.81
C ILE A 146 6.21 4.62 -10.63
N GLY A 147 6.76 3.46 -10.52
CA GLY A 147 5.98 2.25 -10.36
C GLY A 147 6.80 1.18 -9.69
N LEU A 148 6.14 0.06 -9.45
CA LEU A 148 6.72 -1.16 -8.91
C LEU A 148 7.57 -1.83 -9.99
N SER A 149 8.72 -1.23 -10.31
CA SER A 149 9.61 -1.70 -11.36
C SER A 149 10.62 -2.68 -10.81
N SER A 150 10.71 -3.84 -11.44
CA SER A 150 11.77 -4.80 -11.12
C SER A 150 13.15 -4.25 -11.48
N PRO A 151 14.21 -4.64 -10.74
CA PRO A 151 15.58 -4.35 -11.12
C PRO A 151 15.92 -5.02 -12.46
N VAL A 152 16.77 -4.40 -13.24
CA VAL A 152 17.15 -4.84 -14.59
C VAL A 152 18.67 -4.90 -14.82
N GLY A 153 19.48 -4.73 -13.77
CA GLY A 153 20.92 -4.64 -13.86
C GLY A 153 21.43 -3.24 -14.26
N ALA A 154 20.60 -2.21 -14.11
CA ALA A 154 20.99 -0.83 -14.41
C ALA A 154 21.97 -0.30 -13.37
N GLU A 155 23.00 0.43 -13.84
CA GLU A 155 23.95 1.11 -12.99
C GLU A 155 23.32 2.28 -12.25
N ILE A 156 23.57 2.41 -10.97
CA ILE A 156 23.14 3.52 -10.13
C ILE A 156 24.10 4.70 -10.28
N ARG A 157 23.60 5.83 -10.75
CA ARG A 157 24.41 7.01 -11.06
C ARG A 157 23.96 8.22 -10.25
N ARG A 158 24.90 9.03 -9.81
CA ARG A 158 24.65 10.33 -9.19
C ARG A 158 23.88 11.25 -10.13
N GLY A 159 22.87 11.94 -9.63
CA GLY A 159 22.01 12.83 -10.39
C GLY A 159 20.83 12.12 -11.08
N ASP A 160 20.68 10.79 -10.94
CA ASP A 160 19.52 10.07 -11.43
C ASP A 160 18.35 10.12 -10.43
N PRO A 161 17.10 10.19 -10.90
CA PRO A 161 15.95 9.94 -10.05
C PRO A 161 15.87 8.46 -9.68
N CYS A 162 15.36 8.16 -8.48
CA CYS A 162 15.20 6.79 -8.02
C CYS A 162 13.93 6.59 -7.22
N SER A 163 13.28 5.44 -7.42
CA SER A 163 12.20 4.95 -6.57
C SER A 163 12.45 3.50 -6.19
N THR A 164 11.99 3.10 -5.01
CA THR A 164 12.19 1.75 -4.49
C THR A 164 11.08 1.36 -3.52
N ASN A 165 10.77 0.06 -3.46
CA ASN A 165 9.75 -0.48 -2.57
C ASN A 165 10.13 -1.87 -2.04
N ILE A 166 9.54 -2.19 -0.89
CA ILE A 166 9.48 -3.53 -0.33
C ILE A 166 8.12 -3.77 0.31
N GLY A 167 7.48 -4.88 -0.04
CA GLY A 167 6.18 -5.26 0.50
C GLY A 167 6.17 -6.71 0.97
N TYR A 168 5.69 -6.93 2.19
CA TYR A 168 5.37 -8.25 2.73
C TYR A 168 3.87 -8.38 2.92
N TRP A 169 3.35 -9.59 3.12
CA TRP A 169 1.97 -9.74 3.55
C TRP A 169 1.68 -8.88 4.78
N GLY A 170 0.81 -7.88 4.60
CA GLY A 170 0.49 -6.91 5.64
C GLY A 170 1.39 -5.69 5.71
N SER A 171 2.23 -5.43 4.71
CA SER A 171 3.00 -4.18 4.61
C SER A 171 3.35 -3.83 3.18
N ASN A 172 3.48 -2.54 2.89
CA ASN A 172 4.20 -2.03 1.73
C ASN A 172 4.86 -0.70 2.10
N ILE A 173 6.12 -0.54 1.71
CA ILE A 173 6.89 0.67 1.99
C ILE A 173 7.56 1.11 0.70
N CYS A 174 7.27 2.34 0.27
CA CYS A 174 7.88 2.93 -0.91
C CYS A 174 8.57 4.24 -0.58
N ARG A 175 9.67 4.50 -1.30
CA ARG A 175 10.38 5.79 -1.27
C ARG A 175 10.74 6.20 -2.69
N ALA A 176 10.68 7.51 -2.94
CA ALA A 176 11.19 8.11 -4.17
C ALA A 176 11.92 9.40 -3.85
N GLY A 177 12.99 9.66 -4.60
CA GLY A 177 13.87 10.81 -4.45
C GLY A 177 14.95 10.79 -5.53
N TRP A 178 16.13 11.34 -5.20
CA TRP A 178 17.25 11.43 -6.11
C TRP A 178 18.50 10.71 -5.56
N VAL A 179 19.27 10.13 -6.45
CA VAL A 179 20.61 9.61 -6.17
C VAL A 179 21.56 10.81 -6.04
N ALA A 180 21.49 11.49 -4.91
CA ALA A 180 22.17 12.75 -4.65
C ALA A 180 22.49 12.90 -3.16
N GLU A 181 23.42 13.77 -2.80
CA GLU A 181 23.69 14.21 -1.43
C GLU A 181 23.02 15.55 -1.14
N SER A 182 22.79 16.36 -2.18
CA SER A 182 22.16 17.67 -2.10
C SER A 182 21.58 18.08 -3.46
N GLU A 183 20.96 19.25 -3.52
CA GLU A 183 20.51 19.86 -4.80
C GLU A 183 21.64 20.14 -5.79
N ASP A 184 22.89 20.23 -5.32
CA ASP A 184 24.04 20.46 -6.20
C ASP A 184 24.27 19.30 -7.17
N ASP A 185 23.90 18.10 -6.79
CA ASP A 185 23.99 16.90 -7.63
C ASP A 185 22.85 16.79 -8.68
N LEU A 186 21.80 17.60 -8.55
CA LEU A 186 20.64 17.50 -9.43
C LEU A 186 20.88 18.17 -10.79
N PRO A 187 20.27 17.66 -11.86
CA PRO A 187 20.27 18.36 -13.14
C PRO A 187 19.61 19.73 -13.02
N GLU A 188 20.03 20.70 -13.85
CA GLU A 188 19.59 22.10 -13.77
C GLU A 188 18.06 22.26 -13.69
N LYS A 189 17.33 21.47 -14.48
CA LYS A 189 15.85 21.47 -14.48
C LYS A 189 15.21 21.06 -13.16
N ALA A 190 15.95 20.40 -12.28
CA ALA A 190 15.49 19.91 -10.99
C ALA A 190 15.99 20.76 -9.80
N LYS A 191 16.69 21.86 -10.06
CA LYS A 191 17.09 22.81 -9.01
C LYS A 191 15.87 23.39 -8.30
N GLY A 192 15.97 23.63 -7.01
CA GLY A 192 14.85 24.03 -6.16
C GLY A 192 13.87 22.88 -5.84
N TYR A 193 14.32 21.64 -5.97
CA TYR A 193 13.52 20.44 -5.71
C TYR A 193 12.91 20.43 -4.29
N ILE A 194 13.72 20.77 -3.28
CA ILE A 194 13.25 20.80 -1.89
C ILE A 194 12.13 21.82 -1.72
N ASP A 195 12.39 23.08 -2.04
CA ASP A 195 11.46 24.19 -1.77
C ASP A 195 10.21 24.14 -2.66
N ASN A 196 10.38 23.81 -3.93
CA ASN A 196 9.30 23.87 -4.91
C ASN A 196 8.47 22.60 -5.00
N TYR A 197 8.97 21.45 -4.50
CA TYR A 197 8.31 20.17 -4.70
C TYR A 197 8.17 19.36 -3.41
N VAL A 198 9.30 19.00 -2.75
CA VAL A 198 9.28 18.13 -1.58
C VAL A 198 8.57 18.78 -0.39
N ALA A 199 8.78 20.07 -0.15
CA ALA A 199 8.14 20.80 0.94
C ALA A 199 6.61 20.84 0.82
N ALA A 200 6.09 20.99 -0.40
CA ALA A 200 4.65 20.92 -0.66
C ALA A 200 4.10 19.52 -0.39
N TYR A 201 4.79 18.49 -0.89
CA TYR A 201 4.44 17.09 -0.65
C TYR A 201 4.44 16.74 0.85
N PHE A 202 5.51 17.10 1.58
CA PHE A 202 5.60 16.87 3.02
C PHE A 202 4.45 17.52 3.78
N ARG A 203 4.09 18.75 3.39
CA ARG A 203 2.93 19.47 3.96
C ARG A 203 1.60 18.76 3.66
N ALA A 204 1.43 18.27 2.45
CA ALA A 204 0.24 17.51 2.08
C ALA A 204 0.12 16.21 2.89
N CYS A 205 1.21 15.46 3.05
CA CYS A 205 1.26 14.27 3.92
C CYS A 205 0.89 14.61 5.38
N ALA A 206 1.43 15.70 5.92
CA ALA A 206 1.09 16.14 7.29
C ALA A 206 -0.40 16.45 7.43
N LYS A 207 -1.01 17.11 6.45
CA LYS A 207 -2.44 17.39 6.43
C LYS A 207 -3.29 16.13 6.22
N TRP A 208 -2.81 15.17 5.46
CA TRP A 208 -3.44 13.87 5.32
C TRP A 208 -3.51 13.16 6.68
N PHE A 209 -2.40 13.07 7.42
CA PHE A 209 -2.37 12.49 8.77
C PHE A 209 -3.26 13.24 9.77
N GLU A 210 -3.24 14.57 9.76
CA GLU A 210 -4.06 15.41 10.65
C GLU A 210 -5.57 15.16 10.49
N ASN A 211 -6.01 14.83 9.27
CA ASN A 211 -7.41 14.55 8.95
C ASN A 211 -7.79 13.07 9.07
N MET A 212 -6.84 12.17 9.36
CA MET A 212 -7.10 10.74 9.48
C MET A 212 -7.76 10.41 10.82
N LYS A 213 -9.05 10.77 10.92
CA LYS A 213 -9.90 10.61 12.10
C LYS A 213 -11.08 9.71 11.80
N ILE A 214 -11.54 8.97 12.81
CA ILE A 214 -12.77 8.20 12.71
C ILE A 214 -13.94 9.14 12.35
N GLY A 215 -14.72 8.74 11.32
CA GLY A 215 -15.86 9.51 10.81
C GLY A 215 -15.51 10.49 9.70
N THR A 216 -14.25 10.77 9.41
CA THR A 216 -13.85 11.59 8.26
C THR A 216 -14.25 10.89 6.96
N LYS A 217 -14.89 11.62 6.05
CA LYS A 217 -15.30 11.09 4.73
C LYS A 217 -14.11 11.03 3.79
N GLY A 218 -14.04 9.98 2.97
CA GLY A 218 -12.93 9.75 2.05
C GLY A 218 -12.69 10.89 1.06
N LYS A 219 -13.74 11.56 0.57
CA LYS A 219 -13.61 12.70 -0.33
C LYS A 219 -12.75 13.85 0.23
N ILE A 220 -12.73 14.03 1.54
CA ILE A 220 -11.94 15.11 2.20
C ILE A 220 -10.46 14.97 1.89
N PHE A 221 -9.95 13.73 1.78
CA PHE A 221 -8.54 13.50 1.44
C PHE A 221 -8.23 13.88 -0.01
N CYS A 222 -9.14 13.63 -0.94
CA CYS A 222 -8.98 14.06 -2.34
C CYS A 222 -9.00 15.60 -2.44
N GLU A 223 -9.97 16.26 -1.81
CA GLU A 223 -10.07 17.73 -1.75
C GLU A 223 -8.82 18.37 -1.12
N LEU A 224 -8.27 17.73 -0.10
CA LEU A 224 -7.04 18.15 0.55
C LEU A 224 -5.84 18.02 -0.39
N ILE A 225 -5.72 16.90 -1.10
CA ILE A 225 -4.63 16.69 -2.06
C ILE A 225 -4.73 17.68 -3.20
N ASP A 226 -5.90 17.89 -3.78
CA ASP A 226 -6.10 18.87 -4.85
C ASP A 226 -5.68 20.29 -4.42
N LYS A 227 -5.94 20.64 -3.15
CA LYS A 227 -5.56 21.95 -2.58
C LYS A 227 -4.06 22.11 -2.38
N TYR A 228 -3.36 21.09 -1.86
CA TYR A 228 -1.93 21.18 -1.52
C TYR A 228 -1.00 20.75 -2.64
N LEU A 229 -1.49 19.90 -3.54
CA LEU A 229 -0.74 19.32 -4.66
C LEU A 229 -1.54 19.48 -5.97
N PRO A 230 -1.66 20.71 -6.50
CA PRO A 230 -2.38 20.97 -7.74
C PRO A 230 -1.93 20.04 -8.86
N PHE A 231 -2.89 19.49 -9.63
CA PHE A 231 -2.66 18.43 -10.61
C PHE A 231 -1.66 18.81 -11.70
N ASP A 232 -1.71 20.04 -12.18
CA ASP A 232 -0.80 20.57 -13.21
C ASP A 232 0.68 20.50 -12.82
N LYS A 233 0.98 20.58 -11.53
CA LYS A 233 2.34 20.54 -10.98
C LYS A 233 2.75 19.16 -10.43
N PHE A 234 1.82 18.44 -9.81
CA PHE A 234 2.11 17.20 -9.07
C PHE A 234 1.53 15.94 -9.70
N ALA A 235 0.58 16.07 -10.62
CA ALA A 235 -0.04 14.98 -11.37
C ALA A 235 -0.47 13.77 -10.50
N VAL A 236 -1.10 14.03 -9.34
CA VAL A 236 -1.68 12.98 -8.51
C VAL A 236 -2.96 12.49 -9.18
N PHE A 237 -2.97 11.26 -9.68
CA PHE A 237 -4.11 10.69 -10.41
C PHE A 237 -4.70 9.44 -9.75
N LEU A 238 -3.99 8.85 -8.79
CA LEU A 238 -4.50 7.73 -7.98
C LEU A 238 -5.12 8.23 -6.68
N ASN A 239 -5.93 7.38 -6.07
CA ASN A 239 -6.48 7.66 -4.75
C ASN A 239 -5.36 7.94 -3.74
N PRO A 240 -5.40 9.05 -3.00
CA PRO A 240 -4.32 9.41 -2.08
C PRO A 240 -4.39 8.61 -0.77
N GLY A 241 -4.21 7.31 -0.90
CA GLY A 241 -4.28 6.32 0.18
C GLY A 241 -5.34 5.26 -0.05
N HIS A 242 -5.11 4.08 0.51
CA HIS A 242 -5.96 2.91 0.34
C HIS A 242 -5.88 1.98 1.55
N LEU A 243 -6.82 1.05 1.66
CA LEU A 243 -6.77 -0.06 2.61
C LEU A 243 -5.77 -1.10 2.13
N ILE A 244 -5.02 -1.64 3.06
CA ILE A 244 -4.09 -2.74 2.88
C ILE A 244 -4.44 -3.89 3.83
N HIS A 245 -4.12 -5.11 3.43
CA HIS A 245 -4.21 -6.30 4.26
C HIS A 245 -3.06 -7.26 3.91
N MET A 246 -3.32 -8.53 3.63
CA MET A 246 -2.29 -9.39 3.03
C MET A 246 -1.99 -8.97 1.60
N ASP A 247 -2.99 -8.50 0.85
CA ASP A 247 -2.79 -7.83 -0.44
C ASP A 247 -2.26 -6.41 -0.21
N GLU A 248 -1.38 -5.96 -1.07
CA GLU A 248 -0.84 -4.61 -1.04
C GLU A 248 -1.96 -3.57 -1.19
N TRP A 249 -2.91 -3.80 -2.09
CA TRP A 249 -4.05 -2.93 -2.31
C TRP A 249 -5.36 -3.72 -2.16
N LEU A 250 -6.10 -3.48 -1.05
CA LEU A 250 -7.37 -4.15 -0.79
C LEU A 250 -8.54 -3.45 -1.49
N SER A 251 -8.82 -2.24 -1.08
CA SER A 251 -9.82 -1.31 -1.61
C SER A 251 -9.52 0.08 -1.05
N SER A 252 -10.33 1.10 -1.38
CA SER A 252 -10.11 2.41 -0.79
C SER A 252 -11.43 3.09 -0.43
N PRO A 253 -11.59 3.60 0.79
CA PRO A 253 -12.65 4.55 1.12
C PRO A 253 -12.37 5.94 0.57
N ILE A 254 -11.12 6.20 0.11
CA ILE A 254 -10.64 7.51 -0.36
C ILE A 254 -10.72 7.57 -1.89
N TYR A 255 -11.71 8.29 -2.41
CA TYR A 255 -11.87 8.63 -3.83
C TYR A 255 -12.70 9.90 -3.98
N ALA A 256 -12.65 10.52 -5.15
CA ALA A 256 -13.38 11.76 -5.42
C ALA A 256 -14.89 11.57 -5.21
N GLY A 257 -15.49 12.43 -4.37
CA GLY A 257 -16.91 12.36 -4.01
C GLY A 257 -17.27 11.24 -3.02
N SER A 258 -16.31 10.51 -2.46
CA SER A 258 -16.58 9.42 -1.51
C SER A 258 -17.28 9.92 -0.23
N GLU A 259 -18.39 9.28 0.11
CA GLU A 259 -19.10 9.45 1.37
C GLU A 259 -18.71 8.37 2.40
N GLU A 260 -17.84 7.41 2.01
CA GLU A 260 -17.30 6.38 2.90
C GLU A 260 -16.53 7.03 4.05
N LYS A 261 -16.73 6.50 5.26
CA LYS A 261 -16.11 7.05 6.46
C LYS A 261 -14.93 6.20 6.92
N ILE A 262 -13.90 6.87 7.37
CA ILE A 262 -12.80 6.21 8.11
C ILE A 262 -13.37 5.60 9.40
N GLN A 263 -13.02 4.34 9.67
CA GLN A 263 -13.54 3.56 10.80
C GLN A 263 -12.40 2.99 11.64
N SER A 264 -12.72 2.68 12.91
CA SER A 264 -11.81 1.93 13.78
C SER A 264 -11.52 0.54 13.22
N GLY A 265 -10.28 0.10 13.28
CA GLY A 265 -9.79 -1.16 12.72
C GLY A 265 -9.30 -1.05 11.27
N MET A 266 -9.54 0.06 10.56
CA MET A 266 -9.00 0.26 9.22
C MET A 266 -7.48 0.34 9.26
N TYR A 267 -6.84 -0.48 8.40
CA TYR A 267 -5.42 -0.42 8.15
C TYR A 267 -5.20 0.26 6.79
N MET A 268 -4.61 1.47 6.83
CA MET A 268 -4.47 2.39 5.70
C MET A 268 -3.02 2.56 5.30
N GLN A 269 -2.75 2.64 4.00
CA GLN A 269 -1.51 3.17 3.45
C GLN A 269 -1.67 4.67 3.17
N VAL A 270 -0.69 5.46 3.62
CA VAL A 270 -0.51 6.82 3.11
C VAL A 270 0.23 6.73 1.79
N ASP A 271 -0.49 6.64 0.70
CA ASP A 271 0.09 6.48 -0.63
C ASP A 271 -0.34 7.64 -1.55
N ILE A 272 0.49 8.66 -1.61
CA ILE A 272 0.29 9.86 -2.42
C ILE A 272 1.37 9.88 -3.49
N ILE A 273 1.01 9.47 -4.72
CA ILE A 273 1.95 9.34 -5.83
C ILE A 273 1.96 10.63 -6.65
N VAL A 274 3.04 11.38 -6.53
CA VAL A 274 3.29 12.62 -7.27
C VAL A 274 4.25 12.38 -8.43
N ARG A 275 4.08 13.14 -9.53
CA ARG A 275 4.95 13.11 -10.72
C ARG A 275 5.22 14.51 -11.22
N SER A 276 6.45 14.73 -11.67
CA SER A 276 6.83 15.98 -12.33
C SER A 276 7.89 15.70 -13.43
N PRO A 277 7.79 16.30 -14.60
CA PRO A 277 8.81 16.17 -15.64
C PRO A 277 10.16 16.78 -15.24
N ASN A 278 10.15 17.76 -14.32
CA ASN A 278 11.36 18.41 -13.84
C ASN A 278 11.91 17.77 -12.57
N TYR A 279 11.03 17.53 -11.60
CA TYR A 279 11.41 17.08 -10.26
C TYR A 279 11.31 15.57 -10.07
N PHE A 280 10.86 14.82 -11.07
CA PHE A 280 10.59 13.39 -11.02
C PHE A 280 9.49 13.08 -9.99
N SER A 281 9.88 12.71 -8.76
CA SER A 281 8.97 12.38 -7.66
C SER A 281 9.63 12.59 -6.31
N THR A 282 8.82 12.61 -5.30
CA THR A 282 9.16 12.30 -3.91
C THR A 282 8.04 11.43 -3.37
N ARG A 283 8.34 10.44 -2.53
CA ARG A 283 7.31 9.51 -2.06
C ARG A 283 7.65 8.99 -0.68
N MET A 284 6.61 8.90 0.12
CA MET A 284 6.55 8.12 1.33
C MET A 284 5.27 7.29 1.26
N GLU A 285 5.40 5.99 1.38
CA GLU A 285 4.28 5.09 1.57
C GLU A 285 4.57 4.22 2.78
N ASP A 286 3.67 4.24 3.75
CA ASP A 286 3.76 3.50 5.00
C ASP A 286 2.37 3.19 5.55
N GLY A 287 2.28 2.13 6.32
CA GLY A 287 1.04 1.67 6.92
C GLY A 287 0.73 2.28 8.29
N ILE A 288 -0.54 2.63 8.49
CA ILE A 288 -1.09 3.08 9.77
C ILE A 288 -2.40 2.36 10.08
N VAL A 289 -2.68 2.11 11.33
CA VAL A 289 -4.00 1.63 11.78
C VAL A 289 -4.75 2.76 12.48
N ILE A 290 -6.05 2.83 12.19
CA ILE A 290 -6.97 3.74 12.87
C ILE A 290 -7.64 2.95 14.00
N ALA A 291 -7.43 3.40 15.24
CA ALA A 291 -7.90 2.67 16.41
C ALA A 291 -8.63 3.59 17.39
N ASP A 292 -9.90 3.30 17.67
CA ASP A 292 -10.62 3.94 18.75
C ASP A 292 -10.06 3.55 20.13
N ASN A 293 -10.63 4.12 21.19
CA ASN A 293 -10.16 3.85 22.55
C ASN A 293 -10.30 2.37 22.94
N ALA A 294 -11.36 1.68 22.48
CA ALA A 294 -11.58 0.28 22.79
C ALA A 294 -10.50 -0.59 22.13
N LEU A 295 -10.21 -0.39 20.85
CA LEU A 295 -9.19 -1.13 20.12
C LEU A 295 -7.79 -0.83 20.66
N ARG A 296 -7.48 0.44 21.00
CA ARG A 296 -6.20 0.79 21.65
C ARG A 296 -6.02 0.11 23.01
N SER A 297 -7.11 -0.02 23.78
CA SER A 297 -7.08 -0.72 25.08
C SER A 297 -6.84 -2.22 24.91
N GLN A 298 -7.50 -2.86 23.94
CA GLN A 298 -7.27 -4.27 23.61
C GLN A 298 -5.84 -4.51 23.12
N LEU A 299 -5.29 -3.65 22.27
CA LEU A 299 -3.89 -3.75 21.83
C LEU A 299 -2.90 -3.61 22.99
N ARG A 300 -3.17 -2.71 23.93
CA ARG A 300 -2.33 -2.50 25.12
C ARG A 300 -2.34 -3.73 26.03
N GLU A 301 -3.48 -4.38 26.18
CA GLU A 301 -3.65 -5.56 27.00
C GLU A 301 -3.06 -6.81 26.34
N LEU A 302 -3.44 -7.10 25.09
CA LEU A 302 -3.10 -8.34 24.41
C LEU A 302 -1.70 -8.32 23.76
N TYR A 303 -1.27 -7.15 23.27
CA TYR A 303 -0.01 -6.96 22.53
C TYR A 303 0.76 -5.72 23.02
N PRO A 304 1.16 -5.64 24.31
CA PRO A 304 1.71 -4.42 24.91
C PRO A 304 2.97 -3.90 24.21
N ASN A 305 3.82 -4.78 23.71
CA ASN A 305 5.04 -4.38 22.99
C ASN A 305 4.74 -3.77 21.61
N VAL A 306 3.72 -4.28 20.89
CA VAL A 306 3.25 -3.70 19.63
C VAL A 306 2.71 -2.30 19.89
N TYR A 307 1.80 -2.17 20.85
CA TYR A 307 1.22 -0.88 21.23
C TYR A 307 2.30 0.14 21.62
N LYS A 308 3.26 -0.26 22.47
CA LYS A 308 4.39 0.59 22.87
C LYS A 308 5.19 1.10 21.66
N ARG A 309 5.52 0.24 20.70
CA ARG A 309 6.25 0.68 19.50
C ARG A 309 5.44 1.64 18.65
N CYS A 310 4.14 1.43 18.50
CA CYS A 310 3.27 2.40 17.81
C CYS A 310 3.28 3.77 18.49
N ILE A 311 3.22 3.82 19.82
CA ILE A 311 3.30 5.09 20.58
C ILE A 311 4.65 5.77 20.39
N MET A 312 5.76 5.04 20.45
CA MET A 312 7.10 5.60 20.20
C MET A 312 7.22 6.21 18.79
N ARG A 313 6.63 5.57 17.77
CA ARG A 313 6.60 6.12 16.40
C ARG A 313 5.75 7.38 16.32
N ARG A 314 4.60 7.41 17.00
CA ARG A 314 3.78 8.64 17.13
C ARG A 314 4.57 9.77 17.74
N GLU A 315 5.25 9.51 18.87
CA GLU A 315 6.08 10.50 19.56
C GLU A 315 7.18 11.04 18.65
N PHE A 316 7.85 10.18 17.90
CA PHE A 316 8.84 10.59 16.90
C PHE A 316 8.22 11.53 15.84
N MET A 317 7.08 11.14 15.24
CA MET A 317 6.40 11.96 14.23
C MET A 317 5.99 13.33 14.78
N ILE A 318 5.51 13.39 16.01
CA ILE A 318 5.07 14.63 16.65
C ILE A 318 6.26 15.50 17.09
N GLN A 319 7.21 14.89 17.79
CA GLN A 319 8.29 15.64 18.46
C GLN A 319 9.44 15.98 17.51
N GLN A 320 9.80 15.06 16.60
CA GLN A 320 10.94 15.24 15.69
C GLN A 320 10.51 15.78 14.33
N LEU A 321 9.42 15.26 13.76
CA LEU A 321 8.97 15.70 12.44
C LEU A 321 7.96 16.86 12.48
N GLY A 322 7.34 17.11 13.64
CA GLY A 322 6.40 18.21 13.85
C GLY A 322 4.99 17.95 13.29
N PHE A 323 4.59 16.68 13.11
CA PHE A 323 3.25 16.35 12.68
C PHE A 323 2.21 16.53 13.78
N THR A 324 0.99 16.87 13.39
CA THR A 324 -0.19 16.78 14.25
C THR A 324 -0.90 15.47 13.96
N LEU A 325 -0.95 14.56 14.93
CA LEU A 325 -1.58 13.25 14.77
C LEU A 325 -2.80 13.12 15.68
N PRO A 326 -3.97 12.72 15.14
CA PRO A 326 -5.11 12.27 15.95
C PRO A 326 -4.70 11.09 16.85
N GLU A 327 -5.36 10.94 17.99
CA GLU A 327 -5.05 9.82 18.90
C GLU A 327 -5.28 8.45 18.29
N GLU A 328 -6.21 8.36 17.34
CA GLU A 328 -6.59 7.14 16.65
C GLU A 328 -5.50 6.59 15.72
N VAL A 329 -4.56 7.42 15.27
CA VAL A 329 -3.53 7.01 14.31
C VAL A 329 -2.41 6.25 15.01
N LEU A 330 -2.22 4.98 14.64
CA LEU A 330 -1.13 4.12 15.12
C LEU A 330 -0.20 3.74 13.96
N PRO A 331 1.00 4.36 13.85
CA PRO A 331 1.97 4.00 12.82
C PRO A 331 2.55 2.61 13.06
N LEU A 332 2.56 1.75 12.01
CA LEU A 332 3.08 0.40 12.10
C LEU A 332 4.53 0.27 11.64
N SER A 333 4.98 1.17 10.76
CA SER A 333 6.32 1.17 10.19
C SER A 333 7.29 2.07 10.99
N ASN A 334 8.56 1.65 11.09
CA ASN A 334 9.62 2.45 11.71
C ASN A 334 10.05 3.66 10.85
N THR A 335 9.53 3.77 9.62
CA THR A 335 9.83 4.85 8.68
C THR A 335 8.64 5.77 8.41
N THR A 336 7.50 5.56 9.09
CA THR A 336 6.30 6.39 8.89
C THR A 336 6.60 7.87 9.12
N GLY A 337 6.25 8.70 8.15
CA GLY A 337 6.48 10.14 8.18
C GLY A 337 7.85 10.57 7.65
N ILE A 338 8.80 9.65 7.45
CA ILE A 338 10.15 9.98 7.01
C ILE A 338 10.19 10.11 5.49
N ILE A 339 10.56 11.31 5.03
CA ILE A 339 10.86 11.61 3.63
C ILE A 339 12.34 11.98 3.56
N ALA A 340 13.14 11.15 2.88
CA ALA A 340 14.54 11.37 2.58
C ALA A 340 14.67 11.72 1.08
N PRO A 341 14.77 12.98 0.70
CA PRO A 341 14.77 13.38 -0.71
C PRO A 341 16.05 12.99 -1.46
N PHE A 342 17.15 12.77 -0.73
CA PHE A 342 18.48 12.44 -1.27
C PHE A 342 18.98 11.10 -0.73
N PHE A 343 19.09 10.10 -1.59
CA PHE A 343 19.40 8.73 -1.16
C PHE A 343 20.88 8.53 -0.79
N LEU A 344 21.79 9.40 -1.25
CA LEU A 344 23.18 9.37 -0.84
C LEU A 344 23.43 10.09 0.50
N ASP A 345 22.46 10.89 0.98
CA ASP A 345 22.47 11.45 2.33
C ASP A 345 21.12 11.20 3.03
N TYR A 346 20.87 9.94 3.31
CA TYR A 346 19.62 9.49 3.95
C TYR A 346 19.35 10.10 5.34
N LYS A 347 20.33 10.77 5.95
CA LYS A 347 20.18 11.46 7.23
C LYS A 347 19.46 12.81 7.11
N LYS A 348 19.48 13.40 5.90
CA LYS A 348 18.69 14.58 5.60
C LYS A 348 17.24 14.17 5.35
N ILE A 349 16.37 14.51 6.29
CA ILE A 349 14.95 14.20 6.23
C ILE A 349 14.13 15.47 6.38
N MET A 350 12.90 15.44 5.86
CA MET A 350 11.99 16.55 5.99
C MET A 350 11.43 16.64 7.43
N SER A 351 11.37 17.86 7.96
CA SER A 351 10.79 18.17 9.27
C SER A 351 10.21 19.60 9.30
N PHE A 352 9.15 19.82 10.08
CA PHE A 352 8.68 21.17 10.44
C PHE A 352 9.45 21.76 11.62
N LYS A 353 10.28 20.96 12.25
CA LYS A 353 11.16 21.37 13.35
C LYS A 353 12.51 21.80 12.79
N PRO A 354 13.17 22.78 13.37
CA PRO A 354 14.51 23.18 12.96
C PRO A 354 15.54 22.08 13.23
#